data_e9711b32e1c19bd7c7acd30fe2ec81c6
#
_entry.id   e9711b32e1c19bd7c7acd30fe2ec81c6
#
_cell.length_a   1.000
_cell.length_b   1.000
_cell.length_c   1.000
_cell.angle_alpha   90.00
_cell.angle_beta   90.00
_cell.angle_gamma   90.00
#
_symmetry.space_group_name_H-M   'P 1'
#
loop_
_entity.id
_entity.type
_entity.pdbx_description
1 polymer ?
#
loop_
_entity_poly.entity_id
_entity_poly.type
_entity_poly.pdbx_seq_one_letter_code
_entity_poly.pdbx_strand_id
1 'polypeptide(L)'
;HDLHMTIALSVLEYYSTHSVKDNLLFVFQPAEEGPGGALPMLESDEFKAWKPDQMIALHIAPEYPAGTIATRPGLLFANTSELFIDLEGKGGHAAYPHHTRDMVVAASHLVTQFQSIVARNVDPLDSAVVTVGKIDGGTKQNIIAEKARLEGTIRTLSANSMSQVKHRIEAIVKGIEASFECVASIDYGSNYYQVTNNAELVQSFMEETRKLQDVNVVECREAMTGEDFGYFLKEIPGFMFWLGVNSPSGLHTSTLKPDESAIETAYLALTSYLNKVAN
;
A
#
# COMPACT_ATOMS: atom_id res chain seq x y z
N HIS A 1 -7.78 12.54 -1.72
CA HIS A 1 -8.65 12.01 -0.63
C HIS A 1 -9.87 12.90 -0.32
N ASP A 2 -10.03 14.04 -0.99
CA ASP A 2 -11.21 14.92 -0.86
C ASP A 2 -12.53 14.22 -1.25
N LEU A 3 -12.52 13.43 -2.35
CA LEU A 3 -13.69 12.63 -2.73
C LEU A 3 -14.03 11.58 -1.64
N HIS A 4 -13.03 10.90 -1.10
CA HIS A 4 -13.25 9.89 -0.04
C HIS A 4 -13.92 10.54 1.18
N MET A 5 -13.43 11.69 1.61
CA MET A 5 -14.02 12.46 2.72
C MET A 5 -15.43 12.94 2.39
N THR A 6 -15.66 13.47 1.19
CA THR A 6 -16.98 13.95 0.75
C THR A 6 -18.01 12.83 0.74
N ILE A 7 -17.63 11.63 0.24
CA ILE A 7 -18.50 10.46 0.25
C ILE A 7 -18.86 10.06 1.68
N ALA A 8 -17.87 9.97 2.57
CA ALA A 8 -18.10 9.63 3.96
C ALA A 8 -19.03 10.64 4.67
N LEU A 9 -18.82 11.94 4.42
CA LEU A 9 -19.69 13.00 4.95
C LEU A 9 -21.11 12.94 4.37
N SER A 10 -21.28 12.63 3.09
CA SER A 10 -22.60 12.48 2.47
C SER A 10 -23.39 11.30 3.07
N VAL A 11 -22.72 10.17 3.32
CA VAL A 11 -23.32 9.02 3.99
C VAL A 11 -23.67 9.35 5.45
N LEU A 12 -22.80 10.07 6.15
CA LEU A 12 -23.05 10.54 7.52
C LEU A 12 -24.26 11.47 7.57
N GLU A 13 -24.37 12.42 6.63
CA GLU A 13 -25.50 13.32 6.52
C GLU A 13 -26.81 12.56 6.30
N TYR A 14 -26.81 11.55 5.42
CA TYR A 14 -27.97 10.69 5.21
C TYR A 14 -28.44 10.05 6.52
N TYR A 15 -27.54 9.43 7.28
CA TYR A 15 -27.89 8.77 8.54
C TYR A 15 -28.13 9.72 9.70
N SER A 16 -27.86 11.00 9.58
CA SER A 16 -28.30 12.02 10.55
C SER A 16 -29.81 12.18 10.59
N THR A 17 -30.49 11.81 9.49
CA THR A 17 -31.96 11.93 9.33
C THR A 17 -32.65 10.58 9.09
N HIS A 18 -31.93 9.52 8.82
CA HIS A 18 -32.43 8.17 8.56
C HIS A 18 -31.83 7.20 9.59
N SER A 19 -32.66 6.74 10.52
CA SER A 19 -32.22 5.84 11.58
C SER A 19 -32.04 4.42 11.06
N VAL A 20 -31.03 3.73 11.57
CA VAL A 20 -30.81 2.29 11.48
C VAL A 20 -30.76 1.68 12.88
N LYS A 21 -30.83 0.36 13.00
CA LYS A 21 -30.79 -0.32 14.33
C LYS A 21 -29.40 -0.40 14.91
N ASP A 22 -28.40 -0.61 14.05
CA ASP A 22 -27.00 -0.73 14.47
C ASP A 22 -26.31 0.64 14.55
N ASN A 23 -25.20 0.70 15.24
CA ASN A 23 -24.36 1.89 15.31
C ASN A 23 -23.50 2.00 14.05
N LEU A 24 -23.37 3.21 13.51
CA LEU A 24 -22.45 3.52 12.40
C LEU A 24 -21.31 4.39 12.92
N LEU A 25 -20.10 3.89 12.81
CA LEU A 25 -18.86 4.61 13.14
C LEU A 25 -18.21 5.15 11.87
N PHE A 26 -18.10 6.46 11.76
CA PHE A 26 -17.39 7.12 10.65
C PHE A 26 -15.95 7.43 11.07
N VAL A 27 -14.99 6.87 10.35
CA VAL A 27 -13.56 6.96 10.65
C VAL A 27 -12.88 7.85 9.62
N PHE A 28 -12.37 9.00 10.04
CA PHE A 28 -11.57 9.90 9.21
C PHE A 28 -10.09 9.75 9.59
N GLN A 29 -9.42 8.86 8.90
CA GLN A 29 -8.06 8.46 9.20
C GLN A 29 -7.03 9.47 8.66
N PRO A 30 -6.03 9.88 9.45
CA PRO A 30 -4.90 10.67 8.96
C PRO A 30 -3.80 9.80 8.36
N ALA A 31 -2.88 10.41 7.61
CA ALA A 31 -1.56 9.88 7.24
C ALA A 31 -1.57 8.53 6.46
N GLU A 32 -2.57 8.28 5.61
CA GLU A 32 -2.57 7.08 4.76
C GLU A 32 -1.35 7.05 3.81
N GLU A 33 -0.99 8.20 3.22
CA GLU A 33 0.16 8.35 2.30
C GLU A 33 1.55 8.22 2.98
N GLY A 34 1.57 7.95 4.28
CA GLY A 34 2.76 7.73 5.11
C GLY A 34 2.87 8.69 6.30
N PRO A 35 3.32 8.22 7.43
CA PRO A 35 3.87 6.89 7.75
C PRO A 35 2.84 5.79 8.05
N GLY A 36 1.54 6.04 7.83
CA GLY A 36 0.43 5.15 8.11
C GLY A 36 -0.30 5.52 9.40
N GLY A 37 -1.61 5.82 9.28
CA GLY A 37 -2.47 6.23 10.40
C GLY A 37 -3.36 5.12 10.93
N ALA A 38 -3.57 4.05 10.14
CA ALA A 38 -4.46 2.95 10.53
C ALA A 38 -4.00 2.22 11.79
N LEU A 39 -2.71 1.87 11.90
CA LEU A 39 -2.18 1.17 13.07
C LEU A 39 -2.25 2.01 14.35
N PRO A 40 -1.76 3.26 14.40
CA PRO A 40 -1.92 4.11 15.57
C PRO A 40 -3.40 4.32 15.97
N MET A 41 -4.29 4.45 15.00
CA MET A 41 -5.72 4.58 15.26
C MET A 41 -6.30 3.30 15.85
N LEU A 42 -5.99 2.14 15.29
CA LEU A 42 -6.41 0.83 15.78
C LEU A 42 -5.94 0.58 17.23
N GLU A 43 -4.76 1.09 17.59
CA GLU A 43 -4.17 0.97 18.93
C GLU A 43 -4.69 2.01 19.92
N SER A 44 -5.39 3.06 19.48
CA SER A 44 -5.91 4.10 20.35
C SER A 44 -7.03 3.58 21.28
N ASP A 45 -7.14 4.19 22.44
CA ASP A 45 -8.18 3.83 23.42
C ASP A 45 -9.57 4.23 22.91
N GLU A 46 -9.67 5.31 22.14
CA GLU A 46 -10.90 5.79 21.53
C GLU A 46 -11.44 4.76 20.52
N PHE A 47 -10.60 4.25 19.62
CA PHE A 47 -11.04 3.26 18.64
C PHE A 47 -11.38 1.93 19.31
N LYS A 48 -10.58 1.47 20.28
CA LYS A 48 -10.85 0.24 21.05
C LYS A 48 -12.17 0.28 21.79
N ALA A 49 -12.58 1.46 22.29
CA ALA A 49 -13.86 1.64 22.96
C ALA A 49 -15.07 1.44 22.02
N TRP A 50 -14.89 1.70 20.72
CA TRP A 50 -15.92 1.61 19.69
C TRP A 50 -15.78 0.40 18.76
N LYS A 51 -14.82 -0.47 18.99
CA LYS A 51 -14.43 -1.57 18.09
C LYS A 51 -15.61 -2.08 17.25
N PRO A 52 -15.64 -1.77 15.94
CA PRO A 52 -16.74 -2.17 15.05
C PRO A 52 -16.66 -3.67 14.73
N ASP A 53 -17.82 -4.27 14.41
CA ASP A 53 -17.91 -5.66 13.96
C ASP A 53 -17.50 -5.83 12.49
N GLN A 54 -17.59 -4.75 11.70
CA GLN A 54 -17.24 -4.73 10.29
C GLN A 54 -16.65 -3.37 9.91
N MET A 55 -15.76 -3.36 8.92
CA MET A 55 -15.21 -2.12 8.35
C MET A 55 -15.33 -2.11 6.83
N ILE A 56 -15.59 -0.92 6.28
CA ILE A 56 -15.71 -0.68 4.84
C ILE A 56 -14.85 0.52 4.50
N ALA A 57 -14.07 0.40 3.43
CA ALA A 57 -13.35 1.52 2.84
C ALA A 57 -13.50 1.53 1.32
N LEU A 58 -13.14 2.64 0.71
CA LEU A 58 -13.05 2.76 -0.74
C LEU A 58 -11.78 3.53 -1.14
N HIS A 59 -11.35 3.31 -2.38
CA HIS A 59 -10.35 4.16 -3.02
C HIS A 59 -10.80 4.50 -4.45
N ILE A 60 -10.47 5.70 -4.90
CA ILE A 60 -10.74 6.09 -6.29
C ILE A 60 -9.84 5.32 -7.26
N ALA A 61 -10.39 5.00 -8.44
CA ALA A 61 -9.68 4.31 -9.52
C ALA A 61 -9.86 5.09 -10.84
N PRO A 62 -8.82 5.83 -11.26
CA PRO A 62 -8.88 6.65 -12.48
C PRO A 62 -9.19 5.86 -13.75
N GLU A 63 -8.75 4.61 -13.82
CA GLU A 63 -8.87 3.71 -14.97
C GLU A 63 -10.29 3.16 -15.21
N TYR A 64 -11.16 3.20 -14.20
CA TYR A 64 -12.55 2.79 -14.36
C TYR A 64 -13.45 3.99 -14.68
N PRO A 65 -14.45 3.83 -15.56
CA PRO A 65 -15.47 4.86 -15.79
C PRO A 65 -16.21 5.24 -14.50
N ALA A 66 -16.65 6.49 -14.39
CA ALA A 66 -17.60 6.87 -13.36
C ALA A 66 -18.87 5.98 -13.46
N GLY A 67 -19.52 5.71 -12.32
CA GLY A 67 -20.59 4.70 -12.25
C GLY A 67 -20.09 3.27 -12.05
N THR A 68 -18.77 3.05 -11.96
CA THR A 68 -18.21 1.70 -11.76
C THR A 68 -17.74 1.50 -10.32
N ILE A 69 -18.11 0.38 -9.73
CA ILE A 69 -17.56 -0.15 -8.49
C ILE A 69 -16.85 -1.46 -8.82
N ALA A 70 -15.55 -1.55 -8.51
CA ALA A 70 -14.75 -2.72 -8.76
C ALA A 70 -14.18 -3.26 -7.44
N THR A 71 -14.41 -4.53 -7.18
CA THR A 71 -13.92 -5.22 -5.98
C THR A 71 -13.86 -6.72 -6.20
N ARG A 72 -13.42 -7.48 -5.20
CA ARG A 72 -13.37 -8.95 -5.27
C ARG A 72 -13.35 -9.57 -3.88
N PRO A 73 -13.79 -10.82 -3.72
CA PRO A 73 -13.49 -11.64 -2.55
C PRO A 73 -11.99 -11.93 -2.42
N GLY A 74 -11.50 -11.96 -1.19
CA GLY A 74 -10.09 -12.27 -0.91
C GLY A 74 -9.15 -11.10 -1.20
N LEU A 75 -7.95 -11.39 -1.68
CA LEU A 75 -6.88 -10.40 -1.86
C LEU A 75 -7.27 -9.32 -2.87
N LEU A 76 -7.24 -8.06 -2.43
CA LEU A 76 -7.46 -6.90 -3.29
C LEU A 76 -6.15 -6.13 -3.52
N PHE A 77 -5.39 -5.81 -2.45
CA PHE A 77 -4.14 -5.06 -2.53
C PHE A 77 -2.98 -5.79 -1.87
N ALA A 78 -1.78 -5.54 -2.39
CA ALA A 78 -0.54 -6.16 -1.95
C ALA A 78 -0.11 -5.73 -0.53
N ASN A 79 0.74 -6.57 0.10
CA ASN A 79 1.62 -6.07 1.16
C ASN A 79 2.63 -5.11 0.55
N THR A 80 2.94 -4.03 1.26
CA THR A 80 4.00 -3.11 0.86
C THR A 80 4.97 -2.86 1.99
N SER A 81 6.21 -2.57 1.65
CA SER A 81 7.24 -2.11 2.58
C SER A 81 8.16 -1.13 1.87
N GLU A 82 8.54 -0.08 2.53
CA GLU A 82 9.69 0.72 2.11
C GLU A 82 10.98 -0.08 2.31
N LEU A 83 12.06 0.38 1.72
CA LEU A 83 13.39 -0.21 1.85
C LEU A 83 14.43 0.90 1.78
N PHE A 84 15.10 1.13 2.88
CA PHE A 84 16.25 2.04 2.97
C PHE A 84 17.48 1.25 3.40
N ILE A 85 18.58 1.44 2.69
CA ILE A 85 19.87 0.79 3.01
C ILE A 85 20.94 1.85 3.01
N ASP A 86 21.57 2.04 4.15
CA ASP A 86 22.74 2.90 4.30
C ASP A 86 24.01 2.03 4.36
N LEU A 87 25.01 2.38 3.56
CA LEU A 87 26.32 1.74 3.53
C LEU A 87 27.37 2.71 4.03
N GLU A 88 28.26 2.24 4.89
CA GLU A 88 29.39 2.99 5.40
C GLU A 88 30.67 2.18 5.27
N GLY A 89 31.65 2.74 4.57
CA GLY A 89 32.96 2.15 4.34
C GLY A 89 34.09 3.13 4.64
N LYS A 90 35.06 3.23 3.75
CA LYS A 90 36.21 4.12 3.92
C LYS A 90 36.49 4.88 2.64
N GLY A 91 36.23 6.17 2.62
CA GLY A 91 36.55 7.07 1.51
C GLY A 91 38.04 7.37 1.37
N GLY A 92 38.40 8.01 0.26
CA GLY A 92 39.77 8.44 0.02
C GLY A 92 40.00 8.92 -1.41
N HIS A 93 41.27 9.21 -1.71
CA HIS A 93 41.67 9.70 -3.00
C HIS A 93 41.56 8.61 -4.07
N ALA A 94 40.93 8.90 -5.20
CA ALA A 94 40.64 7.92 -6.26
C ALA A 94 41.90 7.22 -6.84
N ALA A 95 43.08 7.84 -6.72
CA ALA A 95 44.34 7.23 -7.17
C ALA A 95 44.89 6.16 -6.22
N TYR A 96 44.32 6.02 -5.01
CA TYR A 96 44.77 5.06 -3.99
C TYR A 96 43.62 4.16 -3.52
N PRO A 97 42.95 3.41 -4.43
CA PRO A 97 41.76 2.62 -4.11
C PRO A 97 42.03 1.50 -3.10
N HIS A 98 43.26 0.97 -3.06
CA HIS A 98 43.67 -0.11 -2.12
C HIS A 98 43.70 0.31 -0.65
N HIS A 99 43.55 1.60 -0.33
CA HIS A 99 43.42 2.14 1.02
C HIS A 99 41.99 2.41 1.44
N THR A 100 41.02 2.13 0.57
CA THR A 100 39.61 2.54 0.70
C THR A 100 38.65 1.36 0.64
N ARG A 101 37.37 1.63 0.91
CA ARG A 101 36.22 0.73 0.71
C ARG A 101 35.15 1.54 -0.01
N ASP A 102 34.92 1.25 -1.29
CA ASP A 102 34.11 2.05 -2.20
C ASP A 102 32.63 1.72 -2.08
N MET A 103 31.86 2.62 -1.49
CA MET A 103 30.42 2.41 -1.27
C MET A 103 29.58 2.60 -2.53
N VAL A 104 30.05 3.31 -3.55
CA VAL A 104 29.35 3.37 -4.84
C VAL A 104 29.40 2.00 -5.53
N VAL A 105 30.53 1.33 -5.50
CA VAL A 105 30.67 -0.03 -6.05
C VAL A 105 29.83 -1.01 -5.25
N ALA A 106 29.91 -0.99 -3.91
CA ALA A 106 29.12 -1.85 -3.03
C ALA A 106 27.61 -1.70 -3.28
N ALA A 107 27.10 -0.46 -3.36
CA ALA A 107 25.70 -0.18 -3.65
C ALA A 107 25.27 -0.70 -5.04
N SER A 108 26.13 -0.56 -6.05
CA SER A 108 25.86 -1.09 -7.40
C SER A 108 25.71 -2.61 -7.41
N HIS A 109 26.53 -3.31 -6.62
CA HIS A 109 26.41 -4.75 -6.44
C HIS A 109 25.12 -5.15 -5.71
N LEU A 110 24.65 -4.38 -4.72
CA LEU A 110 23.36 -4.61 -4.08
C LEU A 110 22.22 -4.55 -5.09
N VAL A 111 22.16 -3.49 -5.90
CA VAL A 111 21.10 -3.31 -6.92
C VAL A 111 21.06 -4.52 -7.87
N THR A 112 22.22 -4.97 -8.36
CA THR A 112 22.28 -6.11 -9.29
C THR A 112 21.92 -7.44 -8.61
N GLN A 113 22.36 -7.68 -7.38
CA GLN A 113 22.06 -8.91 -6.65
C GLN A 113 20.58 -9.01 -6.25
N PHE A 114 19.93 -7.88 -5.91
CA PHE A 114 18.50 -7.85 -5.59
C PHE A 114 17.62 -8.33 -6.74
N GLN A 115 18.07 -8.19 -8.01
CA GLN A 115 17.32 -8.73 -9.16
C GLN A 115 17.16 -10.25 -9.11
N SER A 116 18.05 -10.95 -8.39
CA SER A 116 17.95 -12.41 -8.22
C SER A 116 16.86 -12.82 -7.22
N ILE A 117 16.42 -11.94 -6.32
CA ILE A 117 15.46 -12.27 -5.26
C ILE A 117 14.14 -12.74 -5.87
N VAL A 118 13.49 -11.90 -6.67
CA VAL A 118 12.22 -12.26 -7.32
C VAL A 118 12.44 -13.39 -8.31
N ALA A 119 13.47 -13.28 -9.16
CA ALA A 119 13.69 -14.22 -10.25
C ALA A 119 14.09 -15.64 -9.79
N ARG A 120 14.59 -15.85 -8.57
CA ARG A 120 15.16 -17.13 -8.10
C ARG A 120 14.70 -17.59 -6.72
N ASN A 121 13.95 -16.77 -5.98
CA ASN A 121 13.55 -17.14 -4.62
C ASN A 121 12.03 -17.04 -4.38
N VAL A 122 11.29 -16.24 -5.17
CA VAL A 122 9.83 -16.17 -5.09
C VAL A 122 9.22 -17.23 -6.00
N ASP A 123 8.14 -17.87 -5.55
CA ASP A 123 7.37 -18.82 -6.36
C ASP A 123 6.90 -18.13 -7.66
N PRO A 124 7.14 -18.72 -8.85
CA PRO A 124 6.67 -18.14 -10.11
C PRO A 124 5.15 -17.91 -10.20
N LEU A 125 4.37 -18.59 -9.37
CA LEU A 125 2.91 -18.41 -9.26
C LEU A 125 2.50 -17.34 -8.24
N ASP A 126 3.43 -16.85 -7.43
CA ASP A 126 3.23 -15.69 -6.55
C ASP A 126 3.90 -14.45 -7.16
N SER A 127 3.39 -13.27 -6.85
CA SER A 127 3.91 -12.03 -7.42
C SER A 127 4.62 -11.21 -6.36
N ALA A 128 5.83 -10.77 -6.71
CA ALA A 128 6.62 -9.86 -5.89
C ALA A 128 7.34 -8.81 -6.75
N VAL A 129 7.53 -7.65 -6.18
CA VAL A 129 8.31 -6.55 -6.78
C VAL A 129 9.32 -6.06 -5.76
N VAL A 130 10.58 -5.93 -6.16
CA VAL A 130 11.64 -5.27 -5.38
C VAL A 130 12.25 -4.20 -6.28
N THR A 131 12.01 -2.95 -5.95
CA THR A 131 12.49 -1.81 -6.75
C THR A 131 13.43 -0.96 -5.90
N VAL A 132 14.63 -0.68 -6.41
CA VAL A 132 15.47 0.39 -5.91
C VAL A 132 15.24 1.59 -6.84
N GLY A 133 14.51 2.58 -6.33
CA GLY A 133 14.13 3.77 -7.11
C GLY A 133 15.16 4.90 -7.04
N LYS A 134 16.01 4.90 -6.00
CA LYS A 134 17.04 5.91 -5.82
C LYS A 134 18.30 5.29 -5.27
N ILE A 135 19.44 5.74 -5.80
CA ILE A 135 20.78 5.45 -5.28
C ILE A 135 21.53 6.78 -5.18
N ASP A 136 22.13 7.03 -4.03
CA ASP A 136 22.92 8.23 -3.75
C ASP A 136 24.26 7.82 -3.15
N GLY A 137 25.38 8.39 -3.63
CA GLY A 137 26.70 8.06 -3.13
C GLY A 137 27.80 8.90 -3.74
N GLY A 138 28.80 9.22 -2.93
CA GLY A 138 29.93 10.02 -3.31
C GLY A 138 29.66 11.53 -3.31
N THR A 139 30.72 12.32 -3.47
CA THR A 139 30.67 13.78 -3.41
C THR A 139 31.37 14.45 -4.60
N LYS A 140 32.44 13.83 -5.12
CA LYS A 140 33.25 14.35 -6.24
C LYS A 140 33.85 13.21 -7.03
N GLN A 141 34.12 13.43 -8.31
CA GLN A 141 34.65 12.45 -9.25
C GLN A 141 36.05 11.87 -8.89
N ASN A 142 36.83 12.57 -8.08
CA ASN A 142 38.17 12.15 -7.67
C ASN A 142 38.27 11.70 -6.20
N ILE A 143 37.12 11.44 -5.55
CA ILE A 143 37.02 10.96 -4.19
C ILE A 143 36.20 9.65 -4.19
N ILE A 144 36.76 8.57 -3.65
CA ILE A 144 36.05 7.31 -3.41
C ILE A 144 35.03 7.54 -2.31
N ALA A 145 33.82 7.11 -2.54
CA ALA A 145 32.69 7.31 -1.64
C ALA A 145 32.82 6.52 -0.33
N GLU A 146 32.76 7.22 0.78
CA GLU A 146 32.67 6.61 2.12
C GLU A 146 31.27 6.09 2.44
N LYS A 147 30.24 6.75 1.89
CA LYS A 147 28.83 6.43 2.16
C LYS A 147 28.04 6.31 0.87
N ALA A 148 27.06 5.42 0.91
CA ALA A 148 26.02 5.37 -0.12
C ALA A 148 24.68 4.99 0.53
N ARG A 149 23.57 5.46 -0.06
CA ARG A 149 22.20 5.16 0.35
C ARG A 149 21.39 4.66 -0.85
N LEU A 150 20.62 3.60 -0.60
CA LEU A 150 19.63 3.09 -1.53
C LEU A 150 18.25 3.30 -0.91
N GLU A 151 17.29 3.73 -1.74
CA GLU A 151 15.89 3.89 -1.34
C GLU A 151 15.03 3.13 -2.34
N GLY A 152 14.10 2.32 -1.81
CA GLY A 152 13.30 1.43 -2.62
C GLY A 152 11.97 1.04 -2.00
N THR A 153 11.30 0.11 -2.65
CA THR A 153 10.01 -0.44 -2.20
C THR A 153 9.92 -1.94 -2.51
N ILE A 154 9.22 -2.64 -1.63
CA ILE A 154 8.90 -4.07 -1.77
C ILE A 154 7.39 -4.19 -1.83
N ARG A 155 6.86 -5.01 -2.76
CA ARG A 155 5.44 -5.34 -2.85
C ARG A 155 5.29 -6.83 -3.08
N THR A 156 4.33 -7.46 -2.39
CA THR A 156 4.07 -8.89 -2.53
C THR A 156 2.58 -9.18 -2.37
N LEU A 157 2.09 -10.20 -3.06
CA LEU A 157 0.69 -10.63 -2.90
C LEU A 157 0.47 -11.55 -1.69
N SER A 158 1.55 -12.05 -1.07
CA SER A 158 1.46 -12.88 0.13
C SER A 158 2.40 -12.40 1.23
N ALA A 159 2.01 -12.60 2.50
CA ALA A 159 2.84 -12.32 3.66
C ALA A 159 4.08 -13.23 3.71
N ASN A 160 3.96 -14.47 3.20
CA ASN A 160 5.07 -15.42 3.11
C ASN A 160 6.15 -14.89 2.17
N SER A 161 5.76 -14.43 0.97
CA SER A 161 6.71 -13.86 0.01
C SER A 161 7.34 -12.56 0.54
N MET A 162 6.60 -11.72 1.30
CA MET A 162 7.20 -10.55 1.96
C MET A 162 8.30 -10.96 2.94
N SER A 163 8.05 -11.94 3.79
CA SER A 163 9.04 -12.46 4.75
C SER A 163 10.25 -13.05 4.03
N GLN A 164 10.03 -13.83 2.97
CA GLN A 164 11.10 -14.43 2.17
C GLN A 164 11.95 -13.38 1.47
N VAL A 165 11.33 -12.37 0.86
CA VAL A 165 12.05 -11.27 0.19
C VAL A 165 12.92 -10.50 1.18
N LYS A 166 12.37 -10.11 2.35
CA LYS A 166 13.13 -9.42 3.40
C LYS A 166 14.31 -10.26 3.89
N HIS A 167 14.10 -11.53 4.16
CA HIS A 167 15.19 -12.44 4.54
C HIS A 167 16.31 -12.54 3.48
N ARG A 168 15.92 -12.55 2.18
CA ARG A 168 16.93 -12.56 1.09
C ARG A 168 17.68 -11.24 0.98
N ILE A 169 17.00 -10.09 1.16
CA ILE A 169 17.65 -8.77 1.22
C ILE A 169 18.71 -8.75 2.33
N GLU A 170 18.35 -9.17 3.54
CA GLU A 170 19.26 -9.22 4.69
C GLU A 170 20.48 -10.13 4.43
N ALA A 171 20.25 -11.28 3.82
CA ALA A 171 21.33 -12.20 3.48
C ALA A 171 22.29 -11.63 2.42
N ILE A 172 21.78 -10.93 1.41
CA ILE A 172 22.57 -10.26 0.38
C ILE A 172 23.36 -9.11 1.00
N VAL A 173 22.73 -8.28 1.84
CA VAL A 173 23.40 -7.17 2.53
C VAL A 173 24.56 -7.66 3.39
N LYS A 174 24.38 -8.75 4.17
CA LYS A 174 25.47 -9.39 4.92
C LYS A 174 26.60 -9.87 4.01
N GLY A 175 26.28 -10.38 2.83
CA GLY A 175 27.28 -10.77 1.83
C GLY A 175 28.09 -9.57 1.32
N ILE A 176 27.44 -8.41 1.14
CA ILE A 176 28.12 -7.15 0.75
C ILE A 176 29.00 -6.63 1.89
N GLU A 177 28.51 -6.62 3.14
CA GLU A 177 29.34 -6.25 4.29
C GLU A 177 30.65 -7.04 4.33
N ALA A 178 30.56 -8.36 4.15
CA ALA A 178 31.72 -9.23 4.17
C ALA A 178 32.66 -9.02 2.97
N SER A 179 32.12 -8.83 1.76
CA SER A 179 32.93 -8.73 0.54
C SER A 179 33.53 -7.33 0.31
N PHE A 180 32.91 -6.28 0.82
CA PHE A 180 33.39 -4.91 0.70
C PHE A 180 33.99 -4.34 1.99
N GLU A 181 34.05 -5.13 3.06
CA GLU A 181 34.54 -4.72 4.39
C GLU A 181 33.91 -3.42 4.86
N CYS A 182 32.57 -3.35 4.80
CA CYS A 182 31.76 -2.19 5.15
C CYS A 182 30.72 -2.54 6.21
N VAL A 183 30.03 -1.53 6.72
CA VAL A 183 28.87 -1.66 7.61
C VAL A 183 27.62 -1.26 6.85
N ALA A 184 26.54 -2.01 7.00
CA ALA A 184 25.26 -1.70 6.42
C ALA A 184 24.15 -1.64 7.48
N SER A 185 23.20 -0.73 7.31
CA SER A 185 21.96 -0.73 8.07
C SER A 185 20.76 -0.79 7.11
N ILE A 186 19.72 -1.51 7.53
CA ILE A 186 18.47 -1.66 6.79
C ILE A 186 17.36 -1.06 7.64
N ASP A 187 16.55 -0.20 7.01
CA ASP A 187 15.30 0.30 7.56
C ASP A 187 14.17 0.00 6.58
N TYR A 188 13.10 -0.61 7.08
CA TYR A 188 11.94 -0.99 6.26
C TYR A 188 10.82 0.05 6.28
N GLY A 189 11.01 1.18 6.96
CA GLY A 189 10.08 2.29 6.99
C GLY A 189 8.62 1.89 7.18
N SER A 190 7.75 2.49 6.39
CA SER A 190 6.32 2.12 6.38
C SER A 190 6.13 0.72 5.80
N ASN A 191 5.26 -0.05 6.46
CA ASN A 191 5.06 -1.45 6.11
C ASN A 191 3.56 -1.78 6.28
N TYR A 192 2.84 -1.93 5.17
CA TYR A 192 1.38 -2.13 5.15
C TYR A 192 1.04 -3.59 4.89
N TYR A 193 0.06 -4.09 5.62
CA TYR A 193 -0.52 -5.40 5.36
C TYR A 193 -1.36 -5.38 4.08
N GLN A 194 -1.48 -6.55 3.46
CA GLN A 194 -2.37 -6.76 2.34
C GLN A 194 -3.84 -6.43 2.69
N VAL A 195 -4.57 -5.83 1.78
CA VAL A 195 -6.01 -5.68 1.89
C VAL A 195 -6.66 -6.97 1.41
N THR A 196 -7.22 -7.71 2.35
CA THR A 196 -7.93 -8.97 2.08
C THR A 196 -9.39 -8.82 2.46
N ASN A 197 -10.24 -8.75 1.46
CA ASN A 197 -11.68 -8.61 1.62
C ASN A 197 -12.31 -9.87 2.21
N ASN A 198 -13.16 -9.71 3.22
CA ASN A 198 -14.00 -10.79 3.69
C ASN A 198 -14.98 -11.22 2.58
N ALA A 199 -14.95 -12.51 2.22
CA ALA A 199 -15.66 -13.01 1.05
C ALA A 199 -17.18 -12.85 1.14
N GLU A 200 -17.77 -13.10 2.32
CA GLU A 200 -19.20 -13.01 2.53
C GLU A 200 -19.69 -11.57 2.48
N LEU A 201 -18.96 -10.66 3.14
CA LEU A 201 -19.33 -9.24 3.20
C LEU A 201 -19.23 -8.58 1.83
N VAL A 202 -18.12 -8.79 1.11
CA VAL A 202 -17.94 -8.18 -0.21
C VAL A 202 -18.91 -8.77 -1.24
N GLN A 203 -19.21 -10.07 -1.16
CA GLN A 203 -20.20 -10.67 -2.04
C GLN A 203 -21.60 -10.08 -1.79
N SER A 204 -21.99 -9.94 -0.52
CA SER A 204 -23.25 -9.29 -0.13
C SER A 204 -23.34 -7.84 -0.59
N PHE A 205 -22.23 -7.09 -0.53
CA PHE A 205 -22.12 -5.72 -1.05
C PHE A 205 -22.28 -5.68 -2.58
N MET A 206 -21.57 -6.54 -3.29
CA MET A 206 -21.65 -6.62 -4.76
C MET A 206 -23.07 -6.98 -5.23
N GLU A 207 -23.73 -7.92 -4.58
CA GLU A 207 -25.11 -8.32 -4.89
C GLU A 207 -26.11 -7.18 -4.66
N GLU A 208 -25.95 -6.44 -3.57
CA GLU A 208 -26.82 -5.29 -3.27
C GLU A 208 -26.59 -4.16 -4.28
N THR A 209 -25.33 -3.84 -4.56
CA THR A 209 -24.95 -2.77 -5.49
C THR A 209 -25.41 -3.06 -6.92
N ARG A 210 -25.44 -4.33 -7.36
CA ARG A 210 -25.95 -4.73 -8.69
C ARG A 210 -27.45 -4.44 -8.90
N LYS A 211 -28.21 -4.18 -7.85
CA LYS A 211 -29.65 -3.82 -7.95
C LYS A 211 -29.84 -2.33 -8.28
N LEU A 212 -28.81 -1.53 -8.12
CA LEU A 212 -28.87 -0.09 -8.41
C LEU A 212 -28.83 0.14 -9.92
N GLN A 213 -29.65 1.08 -10.38
CA GLN A 213 -29.59 1.54 -11.75
C GLN A 213 -28.31 2.36 -11.97
N ASP A 214 -27.77 2.27 -13.15
CA ASP A 214 -26.59 3.04 -13.60
C ASP A 214 -25.29 2.78 -12.78
N VAL A 215 -25.25 1.72 -11.97
CA VAL A 215 -24.05 1.28 -11.28
C VAL A 215 -23.54 -0.03 -11.91
N ASN A 216 -22.32 0.01 -12.44
CA ASN A 216 -21.63 -1.15 -12.99
C ASN A 216 -20.75 -1.79 -11.92
N VAL A 217 -21.00 -3.06 -11.59
CA VAL A 217 -20.21 -3.81 -10.60
C VAL A 217 -19.30 -4.80 -11.29
N VAL A 218 -17.99 -4.60 -11.14
CA VAL A 218 -16.93 -5.39 -11.76
C VAL A 218 -16.19 -6.20 -10.69
N GLU A 219 -15.97 -7.49 -10.94
CA GLU A 219 -15.01 -8.28 -10.19
C GLU A 219 -13.62 -8.03 -10.78
N CYS A 220 -12.79 -7.28 -10.05
CA CYS A 220 -11.46 -6.88 -10.52
C CYS A 220 -10.38 -7.93 -10.17
N ARG A 221 -9.19 -7.76 -10.75
CA ARG A 221 -7.99 -8.48 -10.32
C ARG A 221 -7.40 -7.80 -9.09
N GLU A 222 -6.53 -8.54 -8.38
CA GLU A 222 -5.66 -7.99 -7.35
C GLU A 222 -4.71 -6.95 -7.93
N ALA A 223 -4.34 -5.96 -7.11
CA ALA A 223 -3.43 -4.89 -7.49
C ALA A 223 -2.18 -4.85 -6.58
N MET A 224 -1.06 -4.39 -7.16
CA MET A 224 0.17 -4.15 -6.40
C MET A 224 0.16 -2.81 -5.65
N THR A 225 -1.00 -2.16 -5.53
CA THR A 225 -1.22 -0.96 -4.73
C THR A 225 -1.06 -1.30 -3.24
N GLY A 226 -0.51 -0.37 -2.47
CA GLY A 226 -0.45 -0.46 -1.01
C GLY A 226 -1.55 0.39 -0.38
N GLU A 227 -2.03 -0.04 0.77
CA GLU A 227 -3.08 0.65 1.52
C GLU A 227 -3.00 0.23 2.99
N ASP A 228 -2.97 1.18 3.91
CA ASP A 228 -2.83 0.86 5.33
C ASP A 228 -4.14 0.35 5.99
N PHE A 229 -5.27 0.45 5.30
CA PHE A 229 -6.53 -0.19 5.69
C PHE A 229 -6.39 -1.70 5.95
N GLY A 230 -5.39 -2.35 5.37
CA GLY A 230 -5.04 -3.73 5.65
C GLY A 230 -4.77 -4.04 7.13
N TYR A 231 -4.36 -3.05 7.92
CA TYR A 231 -4.22 -3.19 9.37
C TYR A 231 -5.56 -3.43 10.06
N PHE A 232 -6.60 -2.69 9.67
CA PHE A 232 -7.95 -2.91 10.21
C PHE A 232 -8.48 -4.27 9.81
N LEU A 233 -8.31 -4.67 8.55
CA LEU A 233 -8.83 -5.94 8.04
C LEU A 233 -8.15 -7.17 8.63
N LYS A 234 -6.97 -7.02 9.22
CA LYS A 234 -6.32 -8.08 9.97
C LYS A 234 -7.06 -8.42 11.28
N GLU A 235 -7.69 -7.43 11.89
CA GLU A 235 -8.33 -7.53 13.22
C GLU A 235 -9.87 -7.51 13.15
N ILE A 236 -10.43 -6.93 12.11
CA ILE A 236 -11.87 -6.68 11.96
C ILE A 236 -12.30 -7.13 10.57
N PRO A 237 -13.32 -7.99 10.44
CA PRO A 237 -13.87 -8.36 9.15
C PRO A 237 -14.32 -7.13 8.36
N GLY A 238 -14.04 -7.09 7.07
CA GLY A 238 -14.44 -5.96 6.27
C GLY A 238 -14.04 -6.11 4.80
N PHE A 239 -14.18 -5.06 4.06
CA PHE A 239 -13.77 -5.03 2.66
C PHE A 239 -13.49 -3.61 2.18
N MET A 240 -12.79 -3.55 1.07
CA MET A 240 -12.50 -2.34 0.33
C MET A 240 -12.92 -2.52 -1.13
N PHE A 241 -13.26 -1.41 -1.79
CA PHE A 241 -13.59 -1.39 -3.20
C PHE A 241 -12.97 -0.19 -3.93
N TRP A 242 -12.75 -0.34 -5.22
CA TRP A 242 -12.42 0.72 -6.14
C TRP A 242 -13.66 1.46 -6.60
N LEU A 243 -13.60 2.78 -6.63
CA LEU A 243 -14.60 3.66 -7.21
C LEU A 243 -14.05 4.27 -8.50
N GLY A 244 -14.66 3.96 -9.63
CA GLY A 244 -14.31 4.53 -10.93
C GLY A 244 -14.55 6.03 -10.97
N VAL A 245 -13.54 6.79 -11.38
CA VAL A 245 -13.59 8.26 -11.48
C VAL A 245 -13.21 8.79 -12.86
N ASN A 246 -13.03 7.92 -13.85
CA ASN A 246 -12.86 8.28 -15.26
C ASN A 246 -11.84 9.40 -15.51
N SER A 247 -10.66 9.31 -14.92
CA SER A 247 -9.61 10.30 -15.15
C SER A 247 -8.60 9.80 -16.20
N PRO A 248 -8.18 10.64 -17.14
CA PRO A 248 -7.13 10.29 -18.10
C PRO A 248 -5.74 10.20 -17.47
N SER A 249 -5.60 10.71 -16.24
CA SER A 249 -4.35 10.72 -15.48
C SER A 249 -4.45 9.77 -14.29
N GLY A 250 -3.36 9.05 -14.03
CA GLY A 250 -3.28 8.12 -12.91
C GLY A 250 -3.21 8.80 -11.53
N LEU A 251 -3.30 7.98 -10.49
CA LEU A 251 -3.10 8.43 -9.10
C LEU A 251 -1.73 9.12 -8.93
N HIS A 252 -1.62 10.01 -7.94
CA HIS A 252 -0.41 10.77 -7.61
C HIS A 252 0.14 11.67 -8.72
N THR A 253 -0.67 11.99 -9.73
CA THR A 253 -0.29 12.96 -10.77
C THR A 253 -0.95 14.31 -10.52
N SER A 254 -0.24 15.40 -10.83
CA SER A 254 -0.78 16.77 -10.71
C SER A 254 -1.93 17.08 -11.67
N THR A 255 -2.18 16.20 -12.63
CA THR A 255 -3.24 16.30 -13.63
C THR A 255 -4.41 15.37 -13.36
N LEU A 256 -4.42 14.66 -12.24
CA LEU A 256 -5.55 13.84 -11.82
C LEU A 256 -6.80 14.72 -11.70
N LYS A 257 -7.81 14.38 -12.46
CA LYS A 257 -9.10 15.09 -12.48
C LYS A 257 -10.23 14.07 -12.42
N PRO A 258 -10.64 13.66 -11.21
CA PRO A 258 -11.72 12.70 -11.05
C PRO A 258 -13.06 13.30 -11.47
N ASP A 259 -13.94 12.46 -12.01
CA ASP A 259 -15.33 12.80 -12.29
C ASP A 259 -16.12 12.78 -10.97
N GLU A 260 -16.62 13.93 -10.56
CA GLU A 260 -17.34 14.11 -9.29
C GLU A 260 -18.68 13.36 -9.24
N SER A 261 -19.25 12.95 -10.39
CA SER A 261 -20.45 12.10 -10.41
C SER A 261 -20.24 10.73 -9.72
N ALA A 262 -18.99 10.31 -9.56
CA ALA A 262 -18.62 9.12 -8.80
C ALA A 262 -19.02 9.20 -7.32
N ILE A 263 -19.16 10.41 -6.75
CA ILE A 263 -19.62 10.60 -5.37
C ILE A 263 -21.01 10.01 -5.20
N GLU A 264 -21.94 10.29 -6.13
CA GLU A 264 -23.29 9.75 -6.10
C GLU A 264 -23.28 8.21 -6.19
N THR A 265 -22.44 7.65 -7.05
CA THR A 265 -22.28 6.19 -7.20
C THR A 265 -21.91 5.52 -5.88
N ALA A 266 -20.88 6.04 -5.20
CA ALA A 266 -20.44 5.50 -3.92
C ALA A 266 -21.48 5.73 -2.80
N TYR A 267 -22.09 6.91 -2.77
CA TYR A 267 -23.16 7.23 -1.82
C TYR A 267 -24.35 6.24 -1.93
N LEU A 268 -24.83 5.99 -3.14
CA LEU A 268 -25.95 5.06 -3.37
C LEU A 268 -25.57 3.63 -3.00
N ALA A 269 -24.37 3.17 -3.37
CA ALA A 269 -23.91 1.83 -3.05
C ALA A 269 -23.75 1.62 -1.54
N LEU A 270 -23.13 2.58 -0.83
CA LEU A 270 -22.93 2.48 0.61
C LEU A 270 -24.25 2.57 1.38
N THR A 271 -25.12 3.53 1.04
CA THR A 271 -26.41 3.66 1.72
C THR A 271 -27.33 2.48 1.46
N SER A 272 -27.38 1.93 0.23
CA SER A 272 -28.13 0.71 -0.07
C SER A 272 -27.63 -0.47 0.75
N TYR A 273 -26.32 -0.70 0.80
CA TYR A 273 -25.73 -1.79 1.55
C TYR A 273 -25.92 -1.65 3.06
N LEU A 274 -25.64 -0.46 3.61
CA LEU A 274 -25.81 -0.20 5.04
C LEU A 274 -27.27 -0.31 5.48
N ASN A 275 -28.22 0.14 4.67
CA ASN A 275 -29.66 -0.06 4.93
C ASN A 275 -30.05 -1.55 4.98
N LYS A 276 -29.34 -2.42 4.25
CA LYS A 276 -29.59 -3.87 4.28
C LYS A 276 -29.00 -4.52 5.53
N VAL A 277 -27.80 -4.13 5.95
CA VAL A 277 -27.04 -4.85 7.00
C VAL A 277 -27.21 -4.26 8.38
N ALA A 278 -27.59 -2.98 8.52
CA ALA A 278 -27.76 -2.29 9.80
C ALA A 278 -29.24 -2.14 10.24
N ASN A 279 -30.19 -2.83 9.58
CA ASN A 279 -31.64 -2.82 9.90
C ASN A 279 -32.15 -4.21 10.40
#